data_89cb6552db35979bfb0ea497b0b393d7
#
_entry.id   89cb6552db35979bfb0ea497b0b393d7
#
_cell.length_a   1.000
_cell.length_b   1.000
_cell.length_c   1.000
_cell.angle_alpha   90.00
_cell.angle_beta   90.00
_cell.angle_gamma   90.00
#
_symmetry.space_group_name_H-M   'P 1'
#
loop_
_entity.id
_entity.type
_entity.pdbx_description
1 polymer ?
#
loop_
_entity_poly.entity_id
_entity_poly.type
_entity_poly.pdbx_seq_one_letter_code
_entity_poly.pdbx_strand_id
1 'polypeptide(L)'
;MEKKTKILATLGPASNSLEMIEKLIDAGANMFRLNFSHGSHEYHLETLNNIRQAMKNKKRAVGILQDISGPKVRVGDLKEPFLLEKDDIVIFEKSEIIGYKKADKEYVVSINYPDILGKIKVDEYIYLYDGTIRARVIETKPKVKAQIENNGTLSSRKGVNFPNTVIDIEVITKKDEVDIAWGVENKVDYFAISFVQNAKDMLRARKLLGDYKGKLIAKIEKFDAVSNIDEIIDASDGIMVARGDLGIEVPYYDVPTIQKMLIKKSNAKGIPVITATQMLLSMTQNERATRAEISDVANAVLDGTDIVMLSEESAVGENPENVVETMHNIISQTEKIYNHDKRYNFSYLDEFDVIQATVTKLADDLGADGILSLTSSGTSARKMSRYRPKTPIYTFTHDKATLNSLTALWGVEPVGTLKEAQASKMIQKMLRMLEKKEVLKKEGLYIATVGYPVGIPGSTNTIKILTSGEIEYYMNFKENREKYKKEKKATNTKEE
;
A
#
# COMPACT_ATOMS: atom_id res chain seq x y z
N MET A 1 7.48 3.07 21.36
CA MET A 1 6.78 4.01 20.43
C MET A 1 6.30 3.18 19.26
N GLU A 2 5.02 3.14 18.97
CA GLU A 2 4.51 2.44 17.80
C GLU A 2 5.06 3.11 16.53
N LYS A 3 5.53 2.28 15.60
CA LYS A 3 6.00 2.74 14.29
C LYS A 3 4.89 3.47 13.53
N LYS A 4 5.24 4.43 12.70
CA LYS A 4 4.32 5.22 11.88
C LYS A 4 4.19 4.68 10.46
N THR A 5 5.30 4.26 9.86
CA THR A 5 5.33 3.55 8.58
C THR A 5 4.67 2.18 8.75
N LYS A 6 3.78 1.82 7.83
CA LYS A 6 2.98 0.60 7.89
C LYS A 6 3.70 -0.59 7.25
N ILE A 7 3.33 -1.80 7.67
CA ILE A 7 3.81 -3.06 7.08
C ILE A 7 2.64 -3.74 6.38
N LEU A 8 2.83 -4.04 5.10
CA LEU A 8 1.96 -4.87 4.28
C LEU A 8 2.62 -6.23 4.09
N ALA A 9 2.06 -7.29 4.68
CA ALA A 9 2.56 -8.65 4.54
C ALA A 9 1.73 -9.44 3.51
N THR A 10 2.39 -10.09 2.55
CA THR A 10 1.72 -11.00 1.62
C THR A 10 1.46 -12.32 2.31
N LEU A 11 0.21 -12.78 2.25
CA LEU A 11 -0.16 -14.10 2.75
C LEU A 11 -0.02 -15.17 1.67
N GLY A 12 0.49 -16.31 2.08
CA GLY A 12 0.71 -17.48 1.24
C GLY A 12 0.74 -18.75 2.08
N PRO A 13 1.22 -19.87 1.54
CA PRO A 13 1.20 -21.16 2.24
C PRO A 13 1.83 -21.16 3.64
N ALA A 14 2.86 -20.32 3.86
CA ALA A 14 3.52 -20.24 5.16
C ALA A 14 2.76 -19.37 6.19
N SER A 15 1.77 -18.57 5.76
CA SER A 15 1.21 -17.52 6.61
C SER A 15 -0.32 -17.35 6.56
N ASN A 16 -1.06 -18.22 5.85
CA ASN A 16 -2.53 -18.09 5.68
C ASN A 16 -3.36 -18.68 6.84
N SER A 17 -2.74 -19.35 7.82
CA SER A 17 -3.47 -19.89 8.97
C SER A 17 -3.89 -18.79 9.94
N LEU A 18 -5.01 -18.98 10.64
CA LEU A 18 -5.49 -18.02 11.64
C LEU A 18 -4.43 -17.71 12.69
N GLU A 19 -3.75 -18.74 13.22
CA GLU A 19 -2.72 -18.58 14.25
C GLU A 19 -1.56 -17.72 13.75
N MET A 20 -1.06 -17.99 12.52
CA MET A 20 0.05 -17.21 11.97
C MET A 20 -0.37 -15.77 11.67
N ILE A 21 -1.57 -15.53 11.13
CA ILE A 21 -2.09 -14.18 10.90
C ILE A 21 -2.16 -13.40 12.23
N GLU A 22 -2.59 -14.02 13.32
CA GLU A 22 -2.59 -13.38 14.64
C GLU A 22 -1.17 -13.01 15.12
N LYS A 23 -0.19 -13.91 14.91
CA LYS A 23 1.23 -13.62 15.20
C LYS A 23 1.77 -12.48 14.35
N LEU A 24 1.44 -12.43 13.05
CA LEU A 24 1.85 -11.34 12.17
C LEU A 24 1.26 -9.99 12.60
N ILE A 25 0.00 -9.96 13.09
CA ILE A 25 -0.62 -8.74 13.65
C ILE A 25 0.14 -8.29 14.90
N ASP A 26 0.49 -9.21 15.78
CA ASP A 26 1.23 -8.91 17.02
C ASP A 26 2.66 -8.45 16.72
N ALA A 27 3.32 -9.04 15.73
CA ALA A 27 4.63 -8.63 15.23
C ALA A 27 4.64 -7.24 14.55
N GLY A 28 3.45 -6.71 14.21
CA GLY A 28 3.29 -5.34 13.73
C GLY A 28 2.80 -5.18 12.30
N ALA A 29 2.27 -6.21 11.65
CA ALA A 29 1.60 -6.08 10.35
C ALA A 29 0.35 -5.20 10.48
N ASN A 30 0.17 -4.29 9.54
CA ASN A 30 -0.96 -3.36 9.49
C ASN A 30 -1.94 -3.70 8.37
N MET A 31 -1.45 -4.39 7.35
CA MET A 31 -2.22 -4.78 6.16
C MET A 31 -1.78 -6.15 5.68
N PHE A 32 -2.68 -6.86 5.00
CA PHE A 32 -2.39 -8.12 4.32
C PHE A 32 -2.69 -8.04 2.84
N ARG A 33 -1.79 -8.61 2.03
CA ARG A 33 -1.93 -8.71 0.58
C ARG A 33 -2.34 -10.12 0.19
N LEU A 34 -3.40 -10.23 -0.62
CA LEU A 34 -3.84 -11.43 -1.32
C LEU A 34 -3.38 -11.33 -2.78
N ASN A 35 -2.43 -12.19 -3.18
CA ASN A 35 -1.83 -12.15 -4.51
C ASN A 35 -2.62 -13.05 -5.48
N PHE A 36 -3.47 -12.47 -6.32
CA PHE A 36 -4.32 -13.16 -7.28
C PHE A 36 -3.59 -13.69 -8.53
N SER A 37 -2.26 -13.52 -8.59
CA SER A 37 -1.44 -14.26 -9.56
C SER A 37 -1.32 -15.75 -9.21
N HIS A 38 -1.67 -16.14 -7.98
CA HIS A 38 -1.60 -17.49 -7.45
C HIS A 38 -2.85 -17.81 -6.64
N GLY A 39 -3.15 -19.10 -6.46
CA GLY A 39 -4.29 -19.56 -5.69
C GLY A 39 -5.63 -19.48 -6.43
N SER A 40 -6.66 -20.09 -5.86
CA SER A 40 -8.04 -20.00 -6.33
C SER A 40 -8.86 -19.02 -5.51
N HIS A 41 -10.06 -18.68 -5.97
CA HIS A 41 -10.99 -17.83 -5.21
C HIS A 41 -11.35 -18.44 -3.85
N GLU A 42 -11.49 -19.78 -3.77
CA GLU A 42 -11.77 -20.50 -2.52
C GLU A 42 -10.63 -20.36 -1.53
N TYR A 43 -9.38 -20.51 -2.00
CA TYR A 43 -8.18 -20.31 -1.19
C TYR A 43 -8.11 -18.88 -0.62
N HIS A 44 -8.38 -17.89 -1.46
CA HIS A 44 -8.39 -16.49 -1.01
C HIS A 44 -9.56 -16.19 -0.06
N LEU A 45 -10.71 -16.84 -0.24
CA LEU A 45 -11.86 -16.68 0.65
C LEU A 45 -11.56 -17.25 2.05
N GLU A 46 -10.95 -18.43 2.13
CA GLU A 46 -10.51 -19.01 3.39
C GLU A 46 -9.52 -18.09 4.11
N THR A 47 -8.48 -17.63 3.40
CA THR A 47 -7.50 -16.70 3.93
C THR A 47 -8.14 -15.40 4.43
N LEU A 48 -9.07 -14.83 3.66
CA LEU A 48 -9.82 -13.62 4.01
C LEU A 48 -10.65 -13.82 5.29
N ASN A 49 -11.28 -14.99 5.45
CA ASN A 49 -12.03 -15.32 6.65
C ASN A 49 -11.12 -15.44 7.88
N ASN A 50 -9.93 -16.01 7.73
CA ASN A 50 -8.91 -16.07 8.78
C ASN A 50 -8.44 -14.68 9.19
N ILE A 51 -8.17 -13.76 8.23
CA ILE A 51 -7.85 -12.36 8.53
C ILE A 51 -8.96 -11.71 9.36
N ARG A 52 -10.22 -11.85 8.93
CA ARG A 52 -11.36 -11.25 9.63
C ARG A 52 -11.56 -11.80 11.03
N GLN A 53 -11.31 -13.08 11.22
CA GLN A 53 -11.35 -13.70 12.55
C GLN A 53 -10.20 -13.19 13.43
N ALA A 54 -8.98 -13.10 12.91
CA ALA A 54 -7.83 -12.54 13.61
C ALA A 54 -8.08 -11.08 14.04
N MET A 55 -8.65 -10.24 13.14
CA MET A 55 -9.04 -8.86 13.47
C MET A 55 -10.01 -8.79 14.66
N LYS A 56 -10.96 -9.73 14.76
CA LYS A 56 -11.89 -9.80 15.90
C LYS A 56 -11.18 -10.22 17.19
N ASN A 57 -10.34 -11.24 17.12
CA ASN A 57 -9.62 -11.78 18.27
C ASN A 57 -8.64 -10.75 18.84
N LYS A 58 -7.88 -10.07 17.98
CA LYS A 58 -6.90 -9.04 18.35
C LYS A 58 -7.51 -7.65 18.61
N LYS A 59 -8.80 -7.45 18.28
CA LYS A 59 -9.49 -6.14 18.36
C LYS A 59 -8.73 -5.02 17.64
N ARG A 60 -8.10 -5.36 16.52
CA ARG A 60 -7.34 -4.45 15.66
C ARG A 60 -7.95 -4.33 14.28
N ALA A 61 -7.93 -3.13 13.70
CA ALA A 61 -8.23 -2.91 12.30
C ALA A 61 -7.00 -3.31 11.47
N VAL A 62 -7.24 -4.04 10.37
CA VAL A 62 -6.21 -4.45 9.41
C VAL A 62 -6.78 -4.22 8.01
N GLY A 63 -5.99 -3.61 7.13
CA GLY A 63 -6.37 -3.40 5.73
C GLY A 63 -6.13 -4.66 4.90
N ILE A 64 -7.00 -4.91 3.93
CA ILE A 64 -6.91 -6.06 3.03
C ILE A 64 -6.73 -5.54 1.61
N LEU A 65 -5.63 -5.92 0.97
CA LEU A 65 -5.29 -5.55 -0.39
C LEU A 65 -5.36 -6.78 -1.30
N GLN A 66 -6.21 -6.70 -2.32
CA GLN A 66 -6.23 -7.63 -3.44
C GLN A 66 -5.28 -7.12 -4.52
N ASP A 67 -4.30 -7.92 -4.90
CA ASP A 67 -3.36 -7.60 -5.97
C ASP A 67 -3.68 -8.46 -7.19
N ILE A 68 -4.19 -7.83 -8.27
CA ILE A 68 -4.59 -8.52 -9.50
C ILE A 68 -3.38 -8.85 -10.37
N SER A 69 -3.52 -9.90 -11.19
CA SER A 69 -2.41 -10.43 -12.00
C SER A 69 -1.93 -9.50 -13.09
N GLY A 70 -2.86 -8.84 -13.78
CA GLY A 70 -2.58 -8.07 -15.00
C GLY A 70 -2.12 -8.93 -16.19
N PRO A 71 -1.78 -8.31 -17.32
CA PRO A 71 -1.42 -8.98 -18.56
C PRO A 71 0.07 -9.34 -18.62
N LYS A 72 0.52 -10.28 -17.79
CA LYS A 72 1.94 -10.68 -17.82
C LYS A 72 2.25 -11.43 -19.11
N VAL A 73 3.18 -10.90 -19.90
CA VAL A 73 3.68 -11.60 -21.09
C VAL A 73 4.55 -12.76 -20.64
N ARG A 74 4.34 -13.95 -21.25
CA ARG A 74 5.03 -15.18 -20.89
C ARG A 74 5.43 -15.97 -22.13
N VAL A 75 6.55 -16.67 -22.02
CA VAL A 75 6.91 -17.72 -22.97
C VAL A 75 5.86 -18.83 -22.92
N GLY A 76 5.55 -19.43 -24.06
CA GLY A 76 4.71 -20.61 -24.18
C GLY A 76 5.32 -21.84 -23.49
N ASP A 77 4.68 -23.01 -23.68
CA ASP A 77 5.22 -24.26 -23.17
C ASP A 77 6.45 -24.68 -23.98
N LEU A 78 7.45 -25.23 -23.32
CA LEU A 78 8.67 -25.75 -23.90
C LEU A 78 8.69 -27.28 -23.74
N LYS A 79 9.28 -28.02 -24.73
CA LYS A 79 9.50 -29.47 -24.62
C LYS A 79 10.36 -29.83 -23.44
N GLU A 80 11.38 -28.99 -23.14
CA GLU A 80 12.32 -29.11 -22.05
C GLU A 80 12.88 -27.73 -21.75
N PRO A 81 13.43 -27.46 -20.55
CA PRO A 81 14.13 -26.21 -20.26
C PRO A 81 15.31 -26.01 -21.20
N PHE A 82 15.50 -24.78 -21.71
CA PHE A 82 16.62 -24.44 -22.57
C PHE A 82 17.77 -23.87 -21.74
N LEU A 83 18.93 -24.50 -21.83
CA LEU A 83 20.18 -23.93 -21.34
C LEU A 83 20.70 -22.99 -22.43
N LEU A 84 20.39 -21.70 -22.28
CA LEU A 84 20.80 -20.65 -23.21
C LEU A 84 22.18 -20.13 -22.82
N GLU A 85 23.07 -20.07 -23.82
CA GLU A 85 24.40 -19.50 -23.67
C GLU A 85 24.48 -18.16 -24.44
N LYS A 86 25.48 -17.37 -24.12
CA LYS A 86 25.77 -16.15 -24.88
C LYS A 86 25.96 -16.49 -26.35
N ASP A 87 25.42 -15.62 -27.20
CA ASP A 87 25.38 -15.73 -28.67
C ASP A 87 24.41 -16.78 -29.23
N ASP A 88 23.64 -17.49 -28.40
CA ASP A 88 22.50 -18.28 -28.86
C ASP A 88 21.40 -17.37 -29.44
N ILE A 89 20.61 -17.93 -30.37
CA ILE A 89 19.51 -17.23 -31.03
C ILE A 89 18.17 -17.78 -30.55
N VAL A 90 17.31 -16.91 -30.04
CA VAL A 90 15.91 -17.25 -29.77
C VAL A 90 15.03 -16.64 -30.86
N ILE A 91 14.24 -17.50 -31.51
CA ILE A 91 13.31 -17.16 -32.59
C ILE A 91 11.90 -17.16 -32.03
N PHE A 92 11.19 -16.04 -32.14
CA PHE A 92 9.82 -15.89 -31.64
C PHE A 92 8.81 -16.18 -32.76
N GLU A 93 7.92 -17.14 -32.51
CA GLU A 93 6.79 -17.48 -33.39
C GLU A 93 5.52 -16.73 -33.00
N LYS A 94 4.74 -16.31 -34.01
CA LYS A 94 3.43 -15.68 -33.76
C LYS A 94 2.34 -16.72 -33.44
N SER A 95 2.46 -17.92 -33.99
CA SER A 95 1.55 -19.02 -33.67
C SER A 95 1.93 -19.65 -32.33
N GLU A 96 0.95 -20.10 -31.58
CA GLU A 96 1.18 -20.87 -30.35
C GLU A 96 1.82 -22.22 -30.74
N ILE A 97 2.98 -22.48 -30.14
CA ILE A 97 3.74 -23.72 -30.36
C ILE A 97 4.33 -24.20 -29.01
N ILE A 98 4.65 -25.48 -28.93
CA ILE A 98 5.56 -25.99 -27.91
C ILE A 98 6.98 -25.67 -28.36
N GLY A 99 7.69 -24.85 -27.62
CA GLY A 99 9.04 -24.43 -27.97
C GLY A 99 10.03 -25.58 -28.00
N TYR A 100 11.02 -25.50 -28.91
CA TYR A 100 11.98 -26.57 -29.16
C TYR A 100 13.33 -26.01 -29.61
N LYS A 101 14.40 -26.82 -29.42
CA LYS A 101 15.72 -26.55 -30.02
C LYS A 101 15.66 -26.91 -31.49
N LYS A 102 15.84 -25.93 -32.39
CA LYS A 102 15.75 -26.10 -33.85
C LYS A 102 17.06 -26.58 -34.46
N ALA A 103 18.18 -26.02 -33.99
CA ALA A 103 19.52 -26.34 -34.46
C ALA A 103 20.53 -26.07 -33.33
N ASP A 104 21.81 -26.30 -33.61
CA ASP A 104 22.84 -25.83 -32.67
C ASP A 104 22.72 -24.32 -32.51
N LYS A 105 22.65 -23.83 -31.23
CA LYS A 105 22.48 -22.42 -30.87
C LYS A 105 21.20 -21.73 -31.36
N GLU A 106 20.20 -22.48 -31.88
CA GLU A 106 18.91 -21.90 -32.30
C GLU A 106 17.75 -22.53 -31.54
N TYR A 107 16.93 -21.70 -30.88
CA TYR A 107 15.75 -22.08 -30.11
C TYR A 107 14.51 -21.37 -30.64
N VAL A 108 13.37 -22.04 -30.65
CA VAL A 108 12.11 -21.46 -31.11
C VAL A 108 11.11 -21.46 -29.98
N VAL A 109 10.47 -20.32 -29.75
CA VAL A 109 9.48 -20.12 -28.70
C VAL A 109 8.27 -19.35 -29.23
N SER A 110 7.12 -19.50 -28.56
CA SER A 110 5.97 -18.60 -28.71
C SER A 110 5.77 -17.76 -27.42
N ILE A 111 4.97 -16.71 -27.52
CA ILE A 111 4.53 -15.91 -26.38
C ILE A 111 3.01 -15.79 -26.41
N ASN A 112 2.39 -15.59 -25.22
CA ASN A 112 0.93 -15.48 -25.08
C ASN A 112 0.32 -14.19 -25.66
N TYR A 113 1.13 -13.19 -26.05
CA TYR A 113 0.72 -11.95 -26.70
C TYR A 113 1.51 -11.73 -28.01
N PRO A 114 1.23 -12.52 -29.07
CA PRO A 114 2.05 -12.53 -30.28
C PRO A 114 2.04 -11.22 -31.08
N ASP A 115 1.02 -10.37 -30.90
CA ASP A 115 0.93 -9.07 -31.58
C ASP A 115 2.06 -8.11 -31.18
N ILE A 116 2.65 -8.28 -30.00
CA ILE A 116 3.82 -7.51 -29.54
C ILE A 116 4.98 -7.67 -30.53
N LEU A 117 5.17 -8.86 -31.09
CA LEU A 117 6.25 -9.17 -32.03
C LEU A 117 6.22 -8.28 -33.28
N GLY A 118 5.06 -7.73 -33.62
CA GLY A 118 4.91 -6.79 -34.74
C GLY A 118 5.37 -5.36 -34.46
N LYS A 119 5.57 -5.02 -33.19
CA LYS A 119 5.95 -3.68 -32.71
C LYS A 119 7.43 -3.54 -32.38
N ILE A 120 8.13 -4.66 -32.20
CA ILE A 120 9.54 -4.73 -31.82
C ILE A 120 10.43 -4.26 -32.97
N LYS A 121 11.51 -3.55 -32.63
CA LYS A 121 12.51 -3.06 -33.58
C LYS A 121 13.86 -3.76 -33.38
N VAL A 122 14.68 -3.74 -34.41
CA VAL A 122 16.08 -4.17 -34.32
C VAL A 122 16.81 -3.30 -33.28
N ASP A 123 17.73 -3.89 -32.55
CA ASP A 123 18.51 -3.32 -31.46
C ASP A 123 17.74 -3.08 -30.14
N GLU A 124 16.42 -3.36 -30.09
CA GLU A 124 15.69 -3.38 -28.82
C GLU A 124 16.03 -4.62 -27.99
N TYR A 125 15.79 -4.53 -26.67
CA TYR A 125 16.04 -5.64 -25.75
C TYR A 125 14.78 -6.42 -25.44
N ILE A 126 14.96 -7.74 -25.28
CA ILE A 126 13.98 -8.66 -24.73
C ILE A 126 14.58 -9.28 -23.48
N TYR A 127 13.87 -9.17 -22.36
CA TYR A 127 14.26 -9.83 -21.13
C TYR A 127 13.39 -11.06 -20.91
N LEU A 128 14.03 -12.20 -20.68
CA LEU A 128 13.38 -13.47 -20.40
C LEU A 128 13.61 -13.84 -18.93
N TYR A 129 12.66 -14.62 -18.37
CA TYR A 129 12.70 -15.10 -17.00
C TYR A 129 12.93 -13.96 -15.99
N ASP A 130 11.98 -13.02 -15.99
CA ASP A 130 11.98 -11.89 -15.04
C ASP A 130 13.34 -11.13 -15.01
N GLY A 131 13.92 -10.90 -16.19
CA GLY A 131 15.13 -10.10 -16.37
C GLY A 131 16.46 -10.85 -16.22
N THR A 132 16.44 -12.15 -15.87
CA THR A 132 17.67 -12.93 -15.65
C THR A 132 18.42 -13.23 -16.94
N ILE A 133 17.71 -13.31 -18.09
CA ILE A 133 18.29 -13.56 -19.41
C ILE A 133 18.00 -12.34 -20.29
N ARG A 134 19.06 -11.68 -20.77
CA ARG A 134 18.96 -10.56 -21.69
C ARG A 134 19.24 -11.01 -23.11
N ALA A 135 18.38 -10.60 -24.03
CA ALA A 135 18.55 -10.82 -25.46
C ALA A 135 18.40 -9.51 -26.24
N ARG A 136 19.17 -9.32 -27.28
CA ARG A 136 19.10 -8.16 -28.19
C ARG A 136 18.49 -8.60 -29.51
N VAL A 137 17.50 -7.87 -29.99
CA VAL A 137 16.83 -8.14 -31.27
C VAL A 137 17.77 -7.85 -32.42
N ILE A 138 18.03 -8.86 -33.24
CA ILE A 138 18.93 -8.80 -34.42
C ILE A 138 18.16 -8.80 -35.74
N GLU A 139 16.92 -9.32 -35.75
CA GLU A 139 16.06 -9.40 -36.92
C GLU A 139 14.59 -9.36 -36.51
N THR A 140 13.74 -8.70 -37.32
CA THR A 140 12.29 -8.62 -37.05
C THR A 140 11.43 -9.22 -38.16
N LYS A 141 12.00 -9.53 -39.33
CA LYS A 141 11.30 -10.13 -40.49
C LYS A 141 12.15 -11.24 -41.08
N PRO A 142 11.55 -12.41 -41.46
CA PRO A 142 10.11 -12.73 -41.36
C PRO A 142 9.66 -13.04 -39.94
N LYS A 143 10.59 -13.25 -39.00
CA LYS A 143 10.35 -13.56 -37.59
C LYS A 143 11.26 -12.71 -36.72
N VAL A 144 10.85 -12.45 -35.49
CA VAL A 144 11.72 -11.81 -34.51
C VAL A 144 12.78 -12.81 -34.06
N LYS A 145 14.05 -12.43 -34.22
CA LYS A 145 15.20 -13.17 -33.71
C LYS A 145 15.95 -12.29 -32.73
N ALA A 146 16.25 -12.83 -31.56
CA ALA A 146 17.04 -12.17 -30.56
C ALA A 146 18.26 -13.00 -30.18
N GLN A 147 19.41 -12.33 -30.09
CA GLN A 147 20.68 -12.91 -29.67
C GLN A 147 20.82 -12.80 -28.16
N ILE A 148 21.13 -13.89 -27.50
CA ILE A 148 21.33 -13.98 -26.05
C ILE A 148 22.66 -13.29 -25.70
N GLU A 149 22.63 -12.41 -24.70
CA GLU A 149 23.81 -11.67 -24.23
C GLU A 149 24.41 -12.23 -22.94
N ASN A 150 23.68 -13.04 -22.18
CA ASN A 150 24.17 -13.71 -20.97
C ASN A 150 23.53 -15.08 -20.78
N ASN A 151 24.26 -16.00 -20.15
CA ASN A 151 23.80 -17.37 -19.92
C ASN A 151 22.61 -17.43 -18.97
N GLY A 152 21.72 -18.41 -19.19
CA GLY A 152 20.60 -18.68 -18.28
C GLY A 152 19.76 -19.87 -18.71
N THR A 153 18.91 -20.35 -17.82
CA THR A 153 17.97 -21.45 -18.09
C THR A 153 16.56 -20.89 -18.30
N LEU A 154 16.01 -21.06 -19.50
CA LEU A 154 14.65 -20.67 -19.83
C LEU A 154 13.70 -21.86 -19.69
N SER A 155 12.71 -21.76 -18.81
CA SER A 155 11.67 -22.77 -18.61
C SER A 155 10.32 -22.29 -19.17
N SER A 156 9.35 -23.22 -19.30
CA SER A 156 7.98 -22.93 -19.74
C SER A 156 7.33 -21.83 -18.90
N ARG A 157 6.53 -20.98 -19.52
CA ARG A 157 5.67 -19.97 -18.91
C ARG A 157 6.39 -18.88 -18.10
N LYS A 158 7.71 -18.72 -18.29
CA LYS A 158 8.49 -17.65 -17.66
C LYS A 158 8.17 -16.29 -18.27
N GLY A 159 8.29 -15.23 -17.45
CA GLY A 159 8.00 -13.85 -17.85
C GLY A 159 8.88 -13.37 -18.99
N VAL A 160 8.30 -12.53 -19.85
CA VAL A 160 9.00 -11.84 -20.95
C VAL A 160 8.71 -10.35 -20.86
N ASN A 161 9.74 -9.51 -20.85
CA ASN A 161 9.62 -8.07 -20.81
C ASN A 161 10.25 -7.43 -22.05
N PHE A 162 9.67 -6.31 -22.47
CA PHE A 162 10.05 -5.55 -23.66
C PHE A 162 10.21 -4.07 -23.29
N PRO A 163 11.31 -3.69 -22.61
CA PRO A 163 11.44 -2.37 -22.00
C PRO A 163 11.46 -1.20 -23.01
N ASN A 164 11.84 -1.49 -24.26
CA ASN A 164 11.93 -0.48 -25.32
C ASN A 164 10.71 -0.43 -26.25
N THR A 165 9.77 -1.36 -26.08
CA THR A 165 8.61 -1.53 -26.98
C THR A 165 7.34 -1.02 -26.28
N VAL A 166 6.67 -0.05 -26.89
CA VAL A 166 5.35 0.40 -26.41
C VAL A 166 4.33 -0.72 -26.62
N ILE A 167 3.85 -1.28 -25.54
CA ILE A 167 2.92 -2.40 -25.54
C ILE A 167 1.53 -1.85 -25.22
N ASP A 168 0.71 -1.69 -26.26
CA ASP A 168 -0.70 -1.29 -26.15
C ASP A 168 -1.57 -2.56 -25.95
N ILE A 169 -1.55 -3.09 -24.72
CA ILE A 169 -2.43 -4.17 -24.28
C ILE A 169 -3.36 -3.65 -23.18
N GLU A 170 -4.56 -4.19 -23.14
CA GLU A 170 -5.47 -3.93 -22.06
C GLU A 170 -4.86 -4.39 -20.71
N VAL A 171 -4.68 -3.45 -19.81
CA VAL A 171 -4.06 -3.70 -18.49
C VAL A 171 -4.93 -4.59 -17.60
N ILE A 172 -6.24 -4.51 -17.76
CA ILE A 172 -7.19 -5.34 -17.00
C ILE A 172 -7.70 -6.45 -17.93
N THR A 173 -7.30 -7.68 -17.66
CA THR A 173 -7.73 -8.86 -18.42
C THR A 173 -9.14 -9.30 -18.01
N LYS A 174 -9.75 -10.23 -18.79
CA LYS A 174 -11.03 -10.84 -18.40
C LYS A 174 -10.95 -11.57 -17.05
N LYS A 175 -9.81 -12.20 -16.75
CA LYS A 175 -9.59 -12.81 -15.44
C LYS A 175 -9.59 -11.74 -14.34
N ASP A 176 -8.91 -10.63 -14.57
CA ASP A 176 -8.85 -9.54 -13.59
C ASP A 176 -10.23 -8.91 -13.33
N GLU A 177 -11.11 -8.82 -14.35
CA GLU A 177 -12.49 -8.38 -14.17
C GLU A 177 -13.27 -9.31 -13.21
N VAL A 178 -13.10 -10.62 -13.35
CA VAL A 178 -13.70 -11.62 -12.44
C VAL A 178 -13.10 -11.52 -11.04
N ASP A 179 -11.80 -11.33 -10.95
CA ASP A 179 -11.09 -11.17 -9.67
C ASP A 179 -11.52 -9.88 -8.94
N ILE A 180 -11.66 -8.77 -9.66
CA ILE A 180 -12.16 -7.49 -9.10
C ILE A 180 -13.60 -7.66 -8.60
N ALA A 181 -14.46 -8.33 -9.38
CA ALA A 181 -15.84 -8.59 -8.96
C ALA A 181 -15.89 -9.42 -7.67
N TRP A 182 -15.03 -10.44 -7.54
CA TRP A 182 -14.85 -11.21 -6.31
C TRP A 182 -14.44 -10.31 -5.14
N GLY A 183 -13.49 -9.40 -5.36
CA GLY A 183 -13.03 -8.46 -4.33
C GLY A 183 -14.12 -7.51 -3.84
N VAL A 184 -14.96 -7.02 -4.76
CA VAL A 184 -16.13 -6.16 -4.46
C VAL A 184 -17.15 -6.94 -3.64
N GLU A 185 -17.52 -8.16 -4.06
CA GLU A 185 -18.45 -9.03 -3.36
C GLU A 185 -17.96 -9.34 -1.93
N ASN A 186 -16.67 -9.63 -1.81
CA ASN A 186 -16.03 -9.96 -0.55
C ASN A 186 -15.55 -8.74 0.24
N LYS A 187 -15.87 -7.52 -0.17
CA LYS A 187 -15.60 -6.27 0.56
C LYS A 187 -14.12 -6.12 0.95
N VAL A 188 -13.23 -6.28 -0.02
CA VAL A 188 -11.80 -6.02 0.11
C VAL A 188 -11.57 -4.50 0.16
N ASP A 189 -10.63 -4.03 0.97
CA ASP A 189 -10.43 -2.60 1.21
C ASP A 189 -9.67 -1.91 0.06
N TYR A 190 -8.70 -2.60 -0.55
CA TYR A 190 -7.79 -2.08 -1.58
C TYR A 190 -7.64 -3.03 -2.76
N PHE A 191 -7.50 -2.46 -3.96
CA PHE A 191 -7.27 -3.17 -5.21
C PHE A 191 -6.00 -2.62 -5.86
N ALA A 192 -4.96 -3.43 -5.94
CA ALA A 192 -3.73 -3.08 -6.65
C ALA A 192 -3.81 -3.53 -8.11
N ILE A 193 -3.68 -2.56 -9.01
CA ILE A 193 -3.79 -2.77 -10.47
C ILE A 193 -2.39 -2.91 -11.03
N SER A 194 -2.07 -4.08 -11.58
CA SER A 194 -0.76 -4.38 -12.16
C SER A 194 -0.58 -3.76 -13.54
N PHE A 195 0.65 -3.43 -13.88
CA PHE A 195 1.08 -2.93 -15.19
C PHE A 195 0.38 -1.65 -15.68
N VAL A 196 -0.06 -0.78 -14.77
CA VAL A 196 -0.67 0.52 -15.11
C VAL A 196 0.28 1.32 -16.00
N GLN A 197 -0.26 1.94 -17.05
CA GLN A 197 0.50 2.73 -18.01
C GLN A 197 0.07 4.22 -18.00
N ASN A 198 -1.20 4.50 -17.71
CA ASN A 198 -1.77 5.84 -17.74
C ASN A 198 -3.05 5.93 -16.88
N ALA A 199 -3.62 7.14 -16.79
CA ALA A 199 -4.84 7.38 -16.01
C ALA A 199 -6.06 6.58 -16.49
N LYS A 200 -6.16 6.24 -17.78
CA LYS A 200 -7.32 5.50 -18.34
C LYS A 200 -7.44 4.12 -17.74
N ASP A 201 -6.31 3.47 -17.42
CA ASP A 201 -6.29 2.16 -16.78
C ASP A 201 -6.95 2.23 -15.40
N MET A 202 -6.61 3.26 -14.61
CA MET A 202 -7.17 3.47 -13.29
C MET A 202 -8.66 3.87 -13.34
N LEU A 203 -9.05 4.67 -14.32
CA LEU A 203 -10.47 5.02 -14.56
C LEU A 203 -11.29 3.81 -14.98
N ARG A 204 -10.73 2.90 -15.79
CA ARG A 204 -11.37 1.61 -16.11
C ARG A 204 -11.55 0.74 -14.87
N ALA A 205 -10.51 0.61 -14.04
CA ALA A 205 -10.61 -0.10 -12.76
C ALA A 205 -11.68 0.52 -11.85
N ARG A 206 -11.75 1.85 -11.76
CA ARG A 206 -12.77 2.56 -10.99
C ARG A 206 -14.18 2.23 -11.48
N LYS A 207 -14.39 2.15 -12.80
CA LYS A 207 -15.67 1.76 -13.39
C LYS A 207 -16.08 0.33 -13.01
N LEU A 208 -15.13 -0.61 -12.92
CA LEU A 208 -15.40 -1.99 -12.50
C LEU A 208 -15.81 -2.10 -11.03
N LEU A 209 -15.33 -1.19 -10.17
CA LEU A 209 -15.79 -1.13 -8.77
C LEU A 209 -17.24 -0.64 -8.64
N GLY A 210 -17.79 0.06 -9.63
CA GLY A 210 -19.13 0.67 -9.56
C GLY A 210 -19.27 1.59 -8.35
N ASP A 211 -20.31 1.39 -7.53
CA ASP A 211 -20.56 2.17 -6.31
C ASP A 211 -19.72 1.71 -5.10
N TYR A 212 -18.95 0.65 -5.25
CA TYR A 212 -18.10 0.14 -4.17
C TYR A 212 -16.96 1.11 -3.89
N LYS A 213 -16.76 1.46 -2.61
CA LYS A 213 -15.79 2.47 -2.18
C LYS A 213 -14.39 1.90 -1.89
N GLY A 214 -14.06 0.76 -2.49
CA GLY A 214 -12.71 0.21 -2.45
C GLY A 214 -11.68 1.20 -3.01
N LYS A 215 -10.46 1.14 -2.46
CA LYS A 215 -9.37 2.03 -2.84
C LYS A 215 -8.52 1.42 -3.93
N LEU A 216 -8.18 2.21 -4.95
CA LEU A 216 -7.35 1.77 -6.07
C LEU A 216 -5.89 2.17 -5.87
N ILE A 217 -5.00 1.19 -5.95
CA ILE A 217 -3.54 1.36 -5.91
C ILE A 217 -2.97 1.07 -7.29
N ALA A 218 -2.34 2.08 -7.92
CA ALA A 218 -1.64 1.88 -9.18
C ALA A 218 -0.25 1.27 -8.94
N LYS A 219 0.05 0.12 -9.55
CA LYS A 219 1.39 -0.47 -9.50
C LYS A 219 2.26 0.12 -10.61
N ILE A 220 3.34 0.77 -10.20
CA ILE A 220 4.31 1.40 -11.10
C ILE A 220 5.39 0.38 -11.41
N GLU A 221 5.23 -0.29 -12.53
CA GLU A 221 6.04 -1.43 -12.99
C GLU A 221 6.68 -1.19 -14.36
N LYS A 222 6.25 -0.12 -15.08
CA LYS A 222 6.65 0.18 -16.44
C LYS A 222 7.21 1.58 -16.58
N PHE A 223 8.08 1.77 -17.58
CA PHE A 223 8.62 3.08 -17.92
C PHE A 223 7.51 4.09 -18.27
N ASP A 224 6.48 3.67 -19.02
CA ASP A 224 5.35 4.54 -19.40
C ASP A 224 4.62 5.07 -18.16
N ALA A 225 4.44 4.24 -17.12
CA ALA A 225 3.84 4.67 -15.87
C ALA A 225 4.69 5.74 -15.15
N VAL A 226 6.01 5.65 -15.22
CA VAL A 226 6.91 6.67 -14.64
C VAL A 226 6.76 8.00 -15.38
N SER A 227 6.63 7.96 -16.70
CA SER A 227 6.45 9.16 -17.54
C SER A 227 5.08 9.81 -17.32
N ASN A 228 4.03 9.01 -17.09
CA ASN A 228 2.64 9.45 -16.91
C ASN A 228 2.23 9.57 -15.44
N ILE A 229 3.20 9.62 -14.52
CA ILE A 229 2.94 9.45 -13.09
C ILE A 229 1.97 10.47 -12.50
N ASP A 230 1.99 11.71 -12.96
CA ASP A 230 1.13 12.76 -12.40
C ASP A 230 -0.36 12.48 -12.67
N GLU A 231 -0.71 12.07 -13.88
CA GLU A 231 -2.09 11.71 -14.22
C GLU A 231 -2.53 10.38 -13.55
N ILE A 232 -1.59 9.44 -13.35
CA ILE A 232 -1.87 8.19 -12.65
C ILE A 232 -2.16 8.47 -11.16
N ILE A 233 -1.37 9.32 -10.51
CA ILE A 233 -1.59 9.74 -9.13
C ILE A 233 -2.96 10.40 -8.97
N ASP A 234 -3.34 11.29 -9.90
CA ASP A 234 -4.63 11.99 -9.85
C ASP A 234 -5.84 11.06 -10.04
N ALA A 235 -5.66 9.92 -10.73
CA ALA A 235 -6.70 8.91 -10.95
C ALA A 235 -6.74 7.81 -9.88
N SER A 236 -5.77 7.77 -8.94
CA SER A 236 -5.55 6.69 -7.97
C SER A 236 -5.81 7.13 -6.54
N ASP A 237 -6.08 6.17 -5.64
CA ASP A 237 -6.13 6.40 -4.19
C ASP A 237 -4.76 6.16 -3.51
N GLY A 238 -3.80 5.59 -4.21
CA GLY A 238 -2.42 5.37 -3.80
C GLY A 238 -1.61 4.74 -4.91
N ILE A 239 -0.31 4.60 -4.72
CA ILE A 239 0.58 3.91 -5.66
C ILE A 239 1.43 2.84 -4.98
N MET A 240 1.93 1.88 -5.77
CA MET A 240 2.92 0.89 -5.35
C MET A 240 4.13 0.97 -6.27
N VAL A 241 5.30 1.22 -5.70
CA VAL A 241 6.58 1.14 -6.41
C VAL A 241 7.02 -0.33 -6.42
N ALA A 242 6.70 -1.03 -7.50
CA ALA A 242 6.99 -2.45 -7.66
C ALA A 242 8.39 -2.64 -8.27
N ARG A 243 9.42 -2.51 -7.44
CA ARG A 243 10.82 -2.39 -7.85
C ARG A 243 11.35 -3.56 -8.65
N GLY A 244 10.83 -4.77 -8.40
CA GLY A 244 11.23 -5.98 -9.13
C GLY A 244 10.92 -5.88 -10.61
N ASP A 245 9.64 -5.64 -10.96
CA ASP A 245 9.22 -5.49 -12.36
C ASP A 245 9.74 -4.18 -12.97
N LEU A 246 9.71 -3.08 -12.23
CA LEU A 246 10.23 -1.80 -12.69
C LEU A 246 11.73 -1.87 -13.06
N GLY A 247 12.54 -2.60 -12.29
CA GLY A 247 13.98 -2.75 -12.54
C GLY A 247 14.32 -3.62 -13.77
N ILE A 248 13.32 -4.26 -14.37
CA ILE A 248 13.45 -4.93 -15.66
C ILE A 248 13.12 -3.96 -16.82
N GLU A 249 12.21 -3.03 -16.58
CA GLU A 249 11.69 -2.07 -17.58
C GLU A 249 12.56 -0.80 -17.69
N VAL A 250 13.32 -0.47 -16.63
CA VAL A 250 14.26 0.65 -16.62
C VAL A 250 15.65 0.16 -16.22
N PRO A 251 16.73 0.89 -16.51
CA PRO A 251 18.04 0.56 -15.96
C PRO A 251 17.96 0.40 -14.43
N TYR A 252 18.40 -0.73 -13.91
CA TYR A 252 18.24 -1.07 -12.49
C TYR A 252 18.83 -0.05 -11.53
N TYR A 253 19.86 0.67 -11.95
CA TYR A 253 20.49 1.76 -11.17
C TYR A 253 19.65 3.04 -11.11
N ASP A 254 18.60 3.18 -11.93
CA ASP A 254 17.66 4.31 -11.89
C ASP A 254 16.50 4.06 -10.91
N VAL A 255 16.24 2.81 -10.53
CA VAL A 255 15.13 2.44 -9.63
C VAL A 255 15.15 3.24 -8.32
N PRO A 256 16.28 3.42 -7.62
CA PRO A 256 16.29 4.21 -6.37
C PRO A 256 15.90 5.68 -6.56
N THR A 257 16.31 6.31 -7.67
CA THR A 257 15.96 7.71 -7.97
C THR A 257 14.50 7.85 -8.36
N ILE A 258 13.97 6.90 -9.12
CA ILE A 258 12.55 6.81 -9.48
C ILE A 258 11.71 6.60 -8.20
N GLN A 259 12.09 5.67 -7.31
CA GLN A 259 11.42 5.47 -6.02
C GLN A 259 11.29 6.78 -5.24
N LYS A 260 12.38 7.52 -5.07
CA LYS A 260 12.39 8.81 -4.34
C LYS A 260 11.45 9.83 -4.99
N MET A 261 11.45 9.92 -6.30
CA MET A 261 10.58 10.82 -7.07
C MET A 261 9.10 10.42 -6.89
N LEU A 262 8.77 9.14 -7.00
CA LEU A 262 7.42 8.61 -6.84
C LEU A 262 6.88 8.87 -5.42
N ILE A 263 7.68 8.57 -4.40
CA ILE A 263 7.33 8.84 -2.99
C ILE A 263 7.09 10.34 -2.77
N LYS A 264 7.98 11.20 -3.26
CA LYS A 264 7.83 12.66 -3.13
C LYS A 264 6.55 13.18 -3.79
N LYS A 265 6.24 12.74 -5.01
CA LYS A 265 5.02 13.15 -5.74
C LYS A 265 3.75 12.67 -5.04
N SER A 266 3.71 11.42 -4.59
CA SER A 266 2.58 10.86 -3.85
C SER A 266 2.33 11.59 -2.54
N ASN A 267 3.39 11.85 -1.77
CA ASN A 267 3.30 12.61 -0.53
C ASN A 267 2.80 14.03 -0.78
N ALA A 268 3.26 14.71 -1.86
CA ALA A 268 2.78 16.04 -2.22
C ALA A 268 1.28 16.08 -2.55
N LYS A 269 0.73 15.00 -3.11
CA LYS A 269 -0.72 14.84 -3.38
C LYS A 269 -1.50 14.26 -2.19
N GLY A 270 -0.81 13.79 -1.16
CA GLY A 270 -1.40 13.20 0.04
C GLY A 270 -2.05 11.85 -0.20
N ILE A 271 -1.55 11.06 -1.13
CA ILE A 271 -1.95 9.66 -1.33
C ILE A 271 -0.88 8.72 -0.80
N PRO A 272 -1.23 7.57 -0.21
CA PRO A 272 -0.26 6.63 0.32
C PRO A 272 0.59 6.00 -0.79
N VAL A 273 1.85 5.73 -0.47
CA VAL A 273 2.79 5.03 -1.33
C VAL A 273 3.33 3.78 -0.66
N ILE A 274 3.32 2.68 -1.40
CA ILE A 274 3.85 1.38 -0.99
C ILE A 274 5.20 1.16 -1.67
N THR A 275 6.27 0.96 -0.90
CA THR A 275 7.55 0.48 -1.45
C THR A 275 7.57 -1.04 -1.35
N ALA A 276 7.70 -1.71 -2.50
CA ALA A 276 7.45 -3.13 -2.63
C ALA A 276 8.63 -3.89 -3.28
N THR A 277 8.65 -5.19 -3.04
CA THR A 277 9.56 -6.21 -3.57
C THR A 277 11.00 -6.14 -3.08
N GLN A 278 11.57 -7.31 -2.78
CA GLN A 278 12.98 -7.47 -2.39
C GLN A 278 13.41 -6.61 -1.19
N MET A 279 12.53 -6.42 -0.20
CA MET A 279 12.85 -5.61 0.97
C MET A 279 13.74 -6.36 1.97
N LEU A 280 13.38 -7.61 2.29
CA LEU A 280 14.14 -8.52 3.17
C LEU A 280 14.22 -9.91 2.53
N LEU A 281 14.43 -10.00 1.22
CA LEU A 281 14.33 -11.23 0.44
C LEU A 281 15.18 -12.37 0.96
N SER A 282 16.38 -12.08 1.49
CA SER A 282 17.26 -13.10 2.08
C SER A 282 16.60 -13.81 3.26
N MET A 283 15.65 -13.18 3.95
CA MET A 283 14.93 -13.76 5.08
C MET A 283 13.86 -14.77 4.66
N THR A 284 13.69 -15.01 3.38
CA THR A 284 12.90 -16.17 2.90
C THR A 284 13.50 -17.49 3.41
N GLN A 285 14.82 -17.57 3.53
CA GLN A 285 15.58 -18.76 3.96
C GLN A 285 16.48 -18.50 5.17
N ASN A 286 16.76 -17.24 5.52
CA ASN A 286 17.67 -16.89 6.60
C ASN A 286 16.93 -16.23 7.76
N GLU A 287 17.40 -16.45 8.97
CA GLU A 287 16.86 -15.81 10.17
C GLU A 287 17.16 -14.31 10.26
N ARG A 288 18.16 -13.82 9.54
CA ARG A 288 18.62 -12.42 9.58
C ARG A 288 18.72 -11.82 8.19
N ALA A 289 18.25 -10.59 8.07
CA ALA A 289 18.45 -9.78 6.87
C ALA A 289 19.91 -9.40 6.66
N THR A 290 20.30 -9.19 5.43
CA THR A 290 21.58 -8.60 5.08
C THR A 290 21.65 -7.11 5.48
N ARG A 291 22.87 -6.56 5.63
CA ARG A 291 23.04 -5.12 5.90
C ARG A 291 22.50 -4.26 4.78
N ALA A 292 22.57 -4.71 3.54
CA ALA A 292 22.03 -3.99 2.37
C ALA A 292 20.51 -3.89 2.45
N GLU A 293 19.81 -4.97 2.77
CA GLU A 293 18.35 -5.00 2.94
C GLU A 293 17.90 -4.12 4.10
N ILE A 294 18.58 -4.17 5.25
CA ILE A 294 18.28 -3.28 6.39
C ILE A 294 18.44 -1.81 5.97
N SER A 295 19.49 -1.47 5.21
CA SER A 295 19.71 -0.12 4.70
C SER A 295 18.66 0.28 3.68
N ASP A 296 18.18 -0.64 2.85
CA ASP A 296 17.14 -0.39 1.86
C ASP A 296 15.79 -0.06 2.52
N VAL A 297 15.36 -0.86 3.50
CA VAL A 297 14.17 -0.56 4.30
C VAL A 297 14.29 0.79 4.98
N ALA A 298 15.41 1.07 5.64
CA ALA A 298 15.66 2.34 6.31
C ALA A 298 15.60 3.52 5.32
N ASN A 299 16.19 3.37 4.13
CA ASN A 299 16.16 4.39 3.08
C ASN A 299 14.73 4.66 2.60
N ALA A 300 13.91 3.62 2.36
CA ALA A 300 12.50 3.80 1.98
C ALA A 300 11.71 4.56 3.05
N VAL A 301 11.94 4.26 4.33
CA VAL A 301 11.32 4.99 5.47
C VAL A 301 11.75 6.46 5.46
N LEU A 302 13.05 6.74 5.30
CA LEU A 302 13.59 8.12 5.26
C LEU A 302 13.15 8.90 4.02
N ASP A 303 12.88 8.22 2.92
CA ASP A 303 12.28 8.82 1.71
C ASP A 303 10.85 9.28 1.96
N GLY A 304 10.17 8.71 2.96
CA GLY A 304 8.81 9.05 3.36
C GLY A 304 7.75 8.10 2.81
N THR A 305 8.08 6.84 2.56
CA THR A 305 7.07 5.83 2.19
C THR A 305 6.01 5.68 3.29
N ASP A 306 4.76 5.45 2.92
CA ASP A 306 3.69 5.16 3.88
C ASP A 306 3.73 3.71 4.33
N ILE A 307 4.08 2.81 3.41
CA ILE A 307 4.00 1.37 3.62
C ILE A 307 5.25 0.72 3.01
N VAL A 308 5.80 -0.26 3.71
CA VAL A 308 6.78 -1.21 3.17
C VAL A 308 6.12 -2.59 3.04
N MET A 309 6.38 -3.29 1.95
CA MET A 309 5.74 -4.57 1.64
C MET A 309 6.72 -5.74 1.72
N LEU A 310 6.27 -6.82 2.36
CA LEU A 310 6.88 -8.14 2.31
C LEU A 310 6.13 -9.00 1.28
N SER A 311 6.84 -9.70 0.43
CA SER A 311 6.32 -10.55 -0.65
C SER A 311 6.52 -12.03 -0.33
N GLU A 312 7.54 -12.65 -0.92
CA GLU A 312 7.90 -14.05 -0.69
C GLU A 312 8.33 -14.29 0.75
N GLU A 313 8.96 -13.30 1.37
CA GLU A 313 9.48 -13.35 2.74
C GLU A 313 8.41 -13.74 3.76
N SER A 314 7.19 -13.27 3.59
CA SER A 314 6.05 -13.59 4.46
C SER A 314 5.10 -14.64 3.86
N ALA A 315 5.10 -14.86 2.53
CA ALA A 315 4.17 -15.77 1.87
C ALA A 315 4.64 -17.22 1.89
N VAL A 316 5.93 -17.46 1.67
CA VAL A 316 6.57 -18.79 1.55
C VAL A 316 7.85 -18.94 2.37
N GLY A 317 8.29 -17.88 3.05
CA GLY A 317 9.48 -17.89 3.89
C GLY A 317 9.36 -18.83 5.08
N GLU A 318 10.48 -19.28 5.61
CA GLU A 318 10.57 -20.25 6.73
C GLU A 318 10.03 -19.66 8.04
N ASN A 319 10.17 -18.35 8.26
CA ASN A 319 9.77 -17.69 9.50
C ASN A 319 9.09 -16.34 9.26
N PRO A 320 7.82 -16.32 8.82
CA PRO A 320 7.08 -15.09 8.51
C PRO A 320 6.96 -14.12 9.69
N GLU A 321 6.81 -14.61 10.92
CA GLU A 321 6.71 -13.79 12.13
C GLU A 321 7.99 -12.98 12.35
N ASN A 322 9.15 -13.63 12.33
CA ASN A 322 10.46 -13.00 12.51
C ASN A 322 10.75 -11.94 11.41
N VAL A 323 10.30 -12.19 10.18
CA VAL A 323 10.44 -11.22 9.07
C VAL A 323 9.66 -9.94 9.35
N VAL A 324 8.40 -10.05 9.80
CA VAL A 324 7.57 -8.89 10.15
C VAL A 324 8.14 -8.16 11.36
N GLU A 325 8.61 -8.88 12.40
CA GLU A 325 9.24 -8.29 13.57
C GLU A 325 10.55 -7.56 13.21
N THR A 326 11.38 -8.14 12.34
CA THR A 326 12.61 -7.50 11.83
C THR A 326 12.27 -6.22 11.09
N MET A 327 11.28 -6.25 10.20
CA MET A 327 10.79 -5.06 9.49
C MET A 327 10.30 -3.98 10.47
N HIS A 328 9.51 -4.38 11.48
CA HIS A 328 9.04 -3.49 12.55
C HIS A 328 10.20 -2.81 13.29
N ASN A 329 11.22 -3.57 13.65
CA ASN A 329 12.38 -3.08 14.38
C ASN A 329 13.20 -2.09 13.55
N ILE A 330 13.42 -2.37 12.26
CA ILE A 330 14.13 -1.46 11.34
C ILE A 330 13.38 -0.15 11.24
N ILE A 331 12.05 -0.18 10.99
CA ILE A 331 11.21 1.00 10.89
C ILE A 331 11.30 1.82 12.17
N SER A 332 11.09 1.18 13.34
CA SER A 332 11.05 1.84 14.63
C SER A 332 12.37 2.54 15.00
N GLN A 333 13.51 1.94 14.63
CA GLN A 333 14.81 2.57 14.82
C GLN A 333 15.05 3.73 13.86
N THR A 334 14.67 3.54 12.59
CA THR A 334 14.85 4.55 11.54
C THR A 334 14.00 5.80 11.80
N GLU A 335 12.78 5.63 12.28
CA GLU A 335 11.88 6.75 12.58
C GLU A 335 12.39 7.68 13.70
N LYS A 336 13.32 7.24 14.55
CA LYS A 336 13.96 8.11 15.55
C LYS A 336 14.78 9.24 14.96
N ILE A 337 15.30 9.03 13.74
CA ILE A 337 16.11 10.02 13.01
C ILE A 337 15.36 10.65 11.84
N TYR A 338 14.05 10.37 11.71
CA TYR A 338 13.24 10.91 10.63
C TYR A 338 13.13 12.44 10.74
N ASN A 339 13.46 13.14 9.65
CA ASN A 339 13.37 14.61 9.63
C ASN A 339 11.92 15.05 9.37
N HIS A 340 11.24 15.41 10.46
CA HIS A 340 9.87 15.88 10.41
C HIS A 340 9.70 17.30 9.86
N ASP A 341 10.72 18.16 9.82
CA ASP A 341 10.60 19.58 9.48
C ASP A 341 10.49 19.84 7.96
N LYS A 342 10.89 18.89 7.11
CA LYS A 342 10.84 19.02 5.64
C LYS A 342 9.43 19.03 5.04
N ARG A 343 8.39 18.79 5.80
CA ARG A 343 7.03 18.46 5.33
C ARG A 343 6.12 19.63 5.11
N TYR A 344 6.40 20.73 5.78
CA TYR A 344 5.56 21.93 5.69
C TYR A 344 5.84 22.78 4.44
N ASN A 345 6.71 22.31 3.54
CA ASN A 345 7.04 22.95 2.26
C ASN A 345 6.12 22.54 1.10
N PHE A 346 5.09 21.73 1.36
CA PHE A 346 4.09 21.41 0.35
C PHE A 346 3.12 22.57 0.14
N SER A 347 2.78 22.85 -1.12
CA SER A 347 1.64 23.70 -1.43
C SER A 347 0.34 23.09 -0.88
N TYR A 348 -0.53 23.92 -0.34
CA TYR A 348 -1.84 23.46 0.13
C TYR A 348 -2.69 22.97 -1.04
N LEU A 349 -3.45 21.88 -0.81
CA LEU A 349 -4.34 21.30 -1.81
C LEU A 349 -5.66 22.08 -1.90
N ASP A 350 -6.15 22.54 -0.76
CA ASP A 350 -7.38 23.32 -0.58
C ASP A 350 -7.41 23.96 0.83
N GLU A 351 -8.48 24.73 1.14
CA GLU A 351 -8.64 25.39 2.45
C GLU A 351 -8.72 24.39 3.62
N PHE A 352 -9.25 23.19 3.44
CA PHE A 352 -9.29 22.16 4.48
C PHE A 352 -7.90 21.59 4.75
N ASP A 353 -7.03 21.55 3.75
CA ASP A 353 -5.64 21.12 3.91
C ASP A 353 -4.85 22.11 4.79
N VAL A 354 -5.14 23.43 4.71
CA VAL A 354 -4.58 24.44 5.59
C VAL A 354 -4.90 24.15 7.05
N ILE A 355 -6.15 23.78 7.35
CA ILE A 355 -6.57 23.42 8.70
C ILE A 355 -5.80 22.18 9.19
N GLN A 356 -5.67 21.15 8.36
CA GLN A 356 -4.96 19.92 8.75
C GLN A 356 -3.46 20.17 8.96
N ALA A 357 -2.83 21.01 8.12
CA ALA A 357 -1.46 21.45 8.31
C ALA A 357 -1.28 22.19 9.64
N THR A 358 -2.21 23.10 9.95
CA THR A 358 -2.20 23.87 11.22
C THR A 358 -2.35 22.94 12.43
N VAL A 359 -3.27 21.98 12.37
CA VAL A 359 -3.48 21.00 13.45
C VAL A 359 -2.22 20.17 13.70
N THR A 360 -1.60 19.65 12.65
CA THR A 360 -0.39 18.83 12.79
C THR A 360 0.79 19.64 13.33
N LYS A 361 0.95 20.87 12.85
CA LYS A 361 1.98 21.78 13.35
C LYS A 361 1.72 22.17 14.82
N LEU A 362 0.49 22.53 15.15
CA LEU A 362 0.10 22.88 16.54
C LEU A 362 0.37 21.72 17.50
N ALA A 363 0.04 20.48 17.09
CA ALA A 363 0.27 19.30 17.90
C ALA A 363 1.77 19.06 18.14
N ASP A 364 2.59 19.20 17.12
CA ASP A 364 4.04 19.02 17.21
C ASP A 364 4.70 20.15 18.03
N ASP A 365 4.30 21.43 17.84
CA ASP A 365 4.82 22.59 18.56
C ASP A 365 4.49 22.55 20.08
N LEU A 366 3.30 22.02 20.41
CA LEU A 366 2.88 21.86 21.81
C LEU A 366 3.37 20.56 22.47
N GLY A 367 3.99 19.66 21.70
CA GLY A 367 4.39 18.33 22.18
C GLY A 367 3.19 17.47 22.58
N ALA A 368 2.09 17.55 21.83
CA ALA A 368 0.86 16.81 22.14
C ALA A 368 1.06 15.29 22.09
N ASP A 369 0.36 14.56 22.95
CA ASP A 369 0.40 13.10 23.02
C ASP A 369 -0.44 12.42 21.92
N GLY A 370 -1.33 13.18 21.28
CA GLY A 370 -2.12 12.67 20.16
C GLY A 370 -3.01 13.72 19.50
N ILE A 371 -3.30 13.49 18.23
CA ILE A 371 -4.33 14.20 17.47
C ILE A 371 -5.57 13.29 17.40
N LEU A 372 -6.73 13.78 17.85
CA LEU A 372 -8.01 13.07 17.78
C LEU A 372 -8.77 13.54 16.55
N SER A 373 -8.97 12.66 15.58
CA SER A 373 -9.63 13.00 14.32
C SER A 373 -10.85 12.12 14.08
N LEU A 374 -12.03 12.74 13.93
CA LEU A 374 -13.20 12.07 13.39
C LEU A 374 -13.30 12.34 11.90
N THR A 375 -13.38 11.29 11.10
CA THR A 375 -13.47 11.38 9.64
C THR A 375 -14.57 10.48 9.10
N SER A 376 -15.31 10.95 8.10
CA SER A 376 -16.35 10.17 7.43
C SER A 376 -15.82 9.34 6.26
N SER A 377 -14.81 9.85 5.54
CA SER A 377 -14.24 9.25 4.32
C SER A 377 -12.75 8.94 4.41
N GLY A 378 -12.11 9.26 5.54
CA GLY A 378 -10.66 9.17 5.71
C GLY A 378 -9.89 10.41 5.23
N THR A 379 -10.53 11.39 4.61
CA THR A 379 -9.86 12.54 3.98
C THR A 379 -9.09 13.40 4.99
N SER A 380 -9.66 13.71 6.16
CA SER A 380 -8.97 14.49 7.19
C SER A 380 -7.72 13.78 7.70
N ALA A 381 -7.82 12.47 7.99
CA ALA A 381 -6.68 11.66 8.41
C ALA A 381 -5.58 11.61 7.35
N ARG A 382 -5.96 11.44 6.08
CA ARG A 382 -5.04 11.40 4.95
C ARG A 382 -4.29 12.74 4.79
N LYS A 383 -4.99 13.87 4.87
CA LYS A 383 -4.39 15.21 4.81
C LYS A 383 -3.43 15.45 5.99
N MET A 384 -3.79 15.05 7.22
CA MET A 384 -2.87 15.12 8.36
C MET A 384 -1.64 14.22 8.18
N SER A 385 -1.85 12.96 7.74
CA SER A 385 -0.76 12.02 7.46
C SER A 385 0.26 12.56 6.47
N ARG A 386 -0.19 13.31 5.46
CA ARG A 386 0.65 13.99 4.47
C ARG A 386 1.75 14.85 5.10
N TYR A 387 1.44 15.48 6.22
CA TYR A 387 2.38 16.34 6.95
C TYR A 387 3.32 15.59 7.89
N ARG A 388 3.24 14.27 7.99
CA ARG A 388 4.14 13.41 8.79
C ARG A 388 4.36 13.94 10.24
N PRO A 389 3.34 14.21 11.05
CA PRO A 389 3.51 14.76 12.38
C PRO A 389 4.31 13.84 13.31
N LYS A 390 5.09 14.42 14.23
CA LYS A 390 5.69 13.67 15.34
C LYS A 390 4.62 13.04 16.21
N THR A 391 3.50 13.74 16.35
CA THR A 391 2.35 13.36 17.14
C THR A 391 1.52 12.28 16.44
N PRO A 392 1.12 11.18 17.09
CA PRO A 392 0.26 10.14 16.50
C PRO A 392 -1.14 10.68 16.19
N ILE A 393 -1.75 10.18 15.11
CA ILE A 393 -3.10 10.56 14.66
C ILE A 393 -4.07 9.44 15.02
N TYR A 394 -4.80 9.56 16.11
CA TYR A 394 -5.86 8.64 16.52
C TYR A 394 -7.15 8.98 15.79
N THR A 395 -7.61 8.02 14.97
CA THR A 395 -8.70 8.28 14.05
C THR A 395 -9.94 7.46 14.38
N PHE A 396 -11.06 8.13 14.35
CA PHE A 396 -12.40 7.58 14.56
C PHE A 396 -13.22 7.79 13.29
N THR A 397 -14.14 6.88 13.00
CA THR A 397 -14.98 6.97 11.79
C THR A 397 -16.38 6.46 12.08
N HIS A 398 -17.29 6.63 11.12
CA HIS A 398 -18.68 6.20 11.27
C HIS A 398 -18.92 4.74 10.87
N ASP A 399 -18.01 4.15 10.09
CA ASP A 399 -18.15 2.79 9.56
C ASP A 399 -16.83 2.01 9.54
N LYS A 400 -16.94 0.67 9.45
CA LYS A 400 -15.79 -0.24 9.48
C LYS A 400 -14.96 -0.23 8.19
N ALA A 401 -15.57 -0.01 7.03
CA ALA A 401 -14.83 0.00 5.76
C ALA A 401 -13.86 1.18 5.72
N THR A 402 -14.34 2.38 6.10
CA THR A 402 -13.46 3.54 6.27
C THR A 402 -12.39 3.27 7.32
N LEU A 403 -12.73 2.62 8.46
CA LEU A 403 -11.75 2.32 9.51
C LEU A 403 -10.60 1.46 8.97
N ASN A 404 -10.90 0.41 8.22
CA ASN A 404 -9.87 -0.46 7.64
C ASN A 404 -9.02 0.29 6.61
N SER A 405 -9.65 1.17 5.81
CA SER A 405 -8.90 1.96 4.82
C SER A 405 -7.92 2.99 5.41
N LEU A 406 -8.00 3.27 6.70
CA LEU A 406 -7.05 4.15 7.38
C LEU A 406 -5.73 3.46 7.74
N THR A 407 -5.68 2.13 7.70
CA THR A 407 -4.49 1.36 8.07
C THR A 407 -3.31 1.55 7.10
N ALA A 408 -3.56 2.03 5.88
CA ALA A 408 -2.55 2.36 4.88
C ALA A 408 -1.86 3.73 5.11
N LEU A 409 -2.38 4.55 6.00
CA LEU A 409 -1.90 5.91 6.18
C LEU A 409 -0.78 5.98 7.22
N TRP A 410 0.30 6.66 6.87
CA TRP A 410 1.43 6.87 7.75
C TRP A 410 1.02 7.63 9.04
N GLY A 411 1.45 7.14 10.20
CA GLY A 411 1.19 7.79 11.51
C GLY A 411 -0.27 7.77 11.96
N VAL A 412 -1.19 7.18 11.19
CA VAL A 412 -2.60 7.07 11.54
C VAL A 412 -2.85 5.77 12.30
N GLU A 413 -3.53 5.88 13.45
CA GLU A 413 -3.98 4.74 14.25
C GLU A 413 -5.52 4.69 14.23
N PRO A 414 -6.11 3.71 13.54
CA PRO A 414 -7.55 3.52 13.52
C PRO A 414 -8.04 2.99 14.87
N VAL A 415 -8.75 3.83 15.63
CA VAL A 415 -9.19 3.49 16.99
C VAL A 415 -10.50 2.71 16.97
N GLY A 416 -11.48 3.15 16.19
CA GLY A 416 -12.77 2.47 16.11
C GLY A 416 -13.88 3.32 15.50
N THR A 417 -15.09 2.72 15.47
CA THR A 417 -16.27 3.41 14.93
C THR A 417 -17.02 4.17 16.01
N LEU A 418 -17.44 5.39 15.68
CA LEU A 418 -18.11 6.31 16.57
C LEU A 418 -19.27 7.01 15.85
N LYS A 419 -20.49 6.87 16.40
CA LYS A 419 -21.67 7.61 15.94
C LYS A 419 -22.18 8.48 17.08
N GLU A 420 -21.98 9.78 16.95
CA GLU A 420 -22.42 10.77 17.92
C GLU A 420 -22.58 12.13 17.24
N ALA A 421 -23.70 12.81 17.49
CA ALA A 421 -24.00 14.12 16.91
C ALA A 421 -23.62 15.29 17.84
N GLN A 422 -23.46 15.03 19.14
CA GLN A 422 -23.13 16.07 20.11
C GLN A 422 -21.62 16.11 20.36
N ALA A 423 -20.97 17.23 20.03
CA ALA A 423 -19.52 17.39 20.10
C ALA A 423 -18.91 17.00 21.46
N SER A 424 -19.51 17.42 22.59
CA SER A 424 -19.00 17.09 23.93
C SER A 424 -19.05 15.59 24.25
N LYS A 425 -20.14 14.91 23.87
CA LYS A 425 -20.25 13.44 24.00
C LYS A 425 -19.30 12.71 23.07
N MET A 426 -19.05 13.25 21.89
CA MET A 426 -18.12 12.71 20.93
C MET A 426 -16.70 12.72 21.50
N ILE A 427 -16.22 13.84 22.02
CA ILE A 427 -14.91 13.93 22.69
C ILE A 427 -14.84 12.95 23.86
N GLN A 428 -15.88 12.87 24.70
CA GLN A 428 -15.94 11.91 25.79
C GLN A 428 -15.77 10.47 25.30
N LYS A 429 -16.50 10.08 24.22
CA LYS A 429 -16.41 8.73 23.66
C LYS A 429 -15.03 8.45 23.07
N MET A 430 -14.42 9.42 22.38
CA MET A 430 -13.06 9.29 21.85
C MET A 430 -12.06 9.01 22.97
N LEU A 431 -12.07 9.81 24.03
CA LEU A 431 -11.18 9.63 25.19
C LEU A 431 -11.38 8.26 25.85
N ARG A 432 -12.63 7.83 26.05
CA ARG A 432 -12.93 6.50 26.61
C ARG A 432 -12.47 5.36 25.72
N MET A 433 -12.51 5.53 24.39
CA MET A 433 -12.00 4.52 23.46
C MET A 433 -10.48 4.44 23.54
N LEU A 434 -9.77 5.55 23.69
CA LEU A 434 -8.32 5.55 23.90
C LEU A 434 -7.94 4.95 25.26
N GLU A 435 -8.70 5.26 26.32
CA GLU A 435 -8.50 4.63 27.65
C GLU A 435 -8.66 3.12 27.58
N LYS A 436 -9.68 2.63 26.85
CA LYS A 436 -9.94 1.20 26.66
C LYS A 436 -8.85 0.48 25.86
N LYS A 437 -8.11 1.22 25.04
CA LYS A 437 -6.93 0.75 24.29
C LYS A 437 -5.62 0.98 25.03
N GLU A 438 -5.67 1.50 26.25
CA GLU A 438 -4.52 1.78 27.12
C GLU A 438 -3.50 2.77 26.52
N VAL A 439 -3.96 3.64 25.60
CA VAL A 439 -3.11 4.66 24.94
C VAL A 439 -3.39 6.09 25.42
N LEU A 440 -4.44 6.30 26.24
CA LEU A 440 -4.76 7.60 26.82
C LEU A 440 -3.83 7.94 28.00
N LYS A 441 -3.12 9.06 27.89
CA LYS A 441 -2.43 9.68 29.01
C LYS A 441 -3.35 10.72 29.66
N LYS A 442 -3.81 10.48 30.89
CA LYS A 442 -4.78 11.34 31.56
C LYS A 442 -4.22 12.73 31.85
N GLU A 443 -2.93 12.83 32.15
CA GLU A 443 -2.21 14.10 32.35
C GLU A 443 -1.59 14.64 31.03
N GLY A 444 -1.96 14.06 29.89
CA GLY A 444 -1.45 14.42 28.59
C GLY A 444 -2.14 15.63 27.97
N LEU A 445 -1.66 15.97 26.79
CA LEU A 445 -2.20 17.02 25.93
C LEU A 445 -2.65 16.40 24.59
N TYR A 446 -3.89 16.68 24.18
CA TYR A 446 -4.41 16.20 22.89
C TYR A 446 -5.00 17.35 22.08
N ILE A 447 -4.94 17.23 20.76
CA ILE A 447 -5.57 18.15 19.82
C ILE A 447 -6.74 17.43 19.15
N ALA A 448 -7.97 17.86 19.42
CA ALA A 448 -9.15 17.29 18.77
C ALA A 448 -9.59 18.13 17.57
N THR A 449 -9.88 17.48 16.45
CA THR A 449 -10.48 18.10 15.27
C THR A 449 -11.91 17.62 15.08
N VAL A 450 -12.81 18.56 14.89
CA VAL A 450 -14.25 18.32 14.73
C VAL A 450 -14.80 19.14 13.58
N GLY A 451 -15.66 18.53 12.78
CA GLY A 451 -16.49 19.26 11.82
C GLY A 451 -17.75 19.81 12.51
N TYR A 452 -18.03 21.08 12.36
CA TYR A 452 -19.28 21.68 12.82
C TYR A 452 -20.03 22.33 11.63
N PRO A 453 -21.29 21.96 11.36
CA PRO A 453 -22.14 20.98 12.09
C PRO A 453 -21.62 19.54 11.99
N VAL A 454 -21.79 18.78 13.08
CA VAL A 454 -21.31 17.38 13.17
C VAL A 454 -22.04 16.50 12.14
N GLY A 455 -21.30 15.63 11.45
CA GLY A 455 -21.85 14.67 10.51
C GLY A 455 -21.89 15.14 9.05
N ILE A 456 -21.48 16.36 8.74
CA ILE A 456 -21.32 16.85 7.36
C ILE A 456 -19.91 16.49 6.87
N PRO A 457 -19.75 15.69 5.80
CA PRO A 457 -18.46 15.40 5.20
C PRO A 457 -17.73 16.66 4.74
N GLY A 458 -16.42 16.77 5.02
CA GLY A 458 -15.63 17.93 4.61
C GLY A 458 -15.77 19.17 5.50
N SER A 459 -16.50 19.10 6.61
CA SER A 459 -16.75 20.24 7.52
C SER A 459 -15.76 20.39 8.67
N THR A 460 -14.59 19.75 8.63
CA THR A 460 -13.57 19.90 9.71
C THR A 460 -13.10 21.34 9.78
N ASN A 461 -13.63 22.10 10.72
CA ASN A 461 -13.44 23.55 10.87
C ASN A 461 -13.16 24.00 12.29
N THR A 462 -13.07 23.06 13.24
CA THR A 462 -12.86 23.36 14.66
C THR A 462 -11.66 22.60 15.20
N ILE A 463 -10.79 23.31 15.88
CA ILE A 463 -9.62 22.76 16.58
C ILE A 463 -9.85 22.98 18.08
N LYS A 464 -9.73 21.93 18.88
CA LYS A 464 -9.84 22.01 20.32
C LYS A 464 -8.61 21.41 20.99
N ILE A 465 -7.98 22.18 21.84
CA ILE A 465 -6.90 21.72 22.74
C ILE A 465 -7.56 21.03 23.93
N LEU A 466 -7.11 19.84 24.26
CA LEU A 466 -7.56 19.09 25.44
C LEU A 466 -6.39 18.95 26.40
N THR A 467 -6.38 19.82 27.43
CA THR A 467 -5.45 19.74 28.55
C THR A 467 -5.89 18.67 29.54
N SER A 468 -5.03 18.32 30.51
CA SER A 468 -5.37 17.36 31.58
C SER A 468 -6.68 17.68 32.29
N GLY A 469 -6.92 18.96 32.62
CA GLY A 469 -8.18 19.39 33.26
C GLY A 469 -9.40 19.22 32.35
N GLU A 470 -9.25 19.42 31.02
CA GLU A 470 -10.34 19.19 30.08
C GLU A 470 -10.56 17.70 29.83
N ILE A 471 -9.50 16.89 29.83
CA ILE A 471 -9.61 15.43 29.76
C ILE A 471 -10.43 14.93 30.93
N GLU A 472 -10.09 15.33 32.13
CA GLU A 472 -10.83 14.99 33.35
C GLU A 472 -12.29 15.47 33.27
N TYR A 473 -12.54 16.71 32.83
CA TYR A 473 -13.89 17.25 32.62
C TYR A 473 -14.72 16.38 31.69
N TYR A 474 -14.18 15.98 30.52
CA TYR A 474 -14.91 15.16 29.56
C TYR A 474 -15.06 13.69 30.02
N MET A 475 -14.10 13.15 30.74
CA MET A 475 -14.21 11.80 31.30
C MET A 475 -15.36 11.72 32.33
N ASN A 476 -15.56 12.78 33.11
CA ASN A 476 -16.61 12.92 34.12
C ASN A 476 -17.83 13.72 33.63
N PHE A 477 -18.02 13.89 32.33
CA PHE A 477 -18.95 14.84 31.70
C PHE A 477 -20.41 14.71 32.19
N LYS A 478 -20.91 13.50 32.48
CA LYS A 478 -22.28 13.34 33.02
C LYS A 478 -22.42 13.94 34.41
N GLU A 479 -21.50 13.68 35.31
CA GLU A 479 -21.49 14.16 36.68
C GLU A 479 -21.33 15.69 36.73
N ASN A 480 -20.41 16.22 35.95
CA ASN A 480 -20.18 17.67 35.84
C ASN A 480 -21.41 18.41 35.28
N ARG A 481 -22.11 17.83 34.31
CA ARG A 481 -23.34 18.40 33.76
C ARG A 481 -24.50 18.41 34.76
N GLU A 482 -24.63 17.36 35.56
CA GLU A 482 -25.64 17.29 36.61
C GLU A 482 -25.33 18.29 37.74
N LYS A 483 -24.07 18.42 38.13
CA LYS A 483 -23.62 19.42 39.11
C LYS A 483 -23.93 20.84 38.65
N TYR A 484 -23.55 21.21 37.41
CA TYR A 484 -23.85 22.50 36.80
C TYR A 484 -25.36 22.81 36.75
N LYS A 485 -26.20 21.82 36.40
CA LYS A 485 -27.66 21.98 36.41
C LYS A 485 -28.21 22.24 37.81
N LYS A 486 -27.67 21.61 38.84
CA LYS A 486 -28.06 21.81 40.23
C LYS A 486 -27.65 23.21 40.73
N GLU A 487 -26.42 23.63 40.42
CA GLU A 487 -25.89 24.96 40.75
C GLU A 487 -26.73 26.06 40.08
N LYS A 488 -27.03 25.94 38.79
CA LYS A 488 -27.86 26.90 38.06
C LYS A 488 -29.29 26.99 38.59
N LYS A 489 -29.87 25.86 39.02
CA LYS A 489 -31.18 25.89 39.70
C LYS A 489 -31.13 26.60 41.05
N ALA A 490 -30.06 26.36 41.83
CA ALA A 490 -29.88 27.01 43.14
C ALA A 490 -29.61 28.52 43.02
N THR A 491 -29.01 29.00 41.92
CA THR A 491 -28.79 30.42 41.66
C THR A 491 -30.08 31.13 41.29
N ASN A 492 -30.88 30.54 40.39
CA ASN A 492 -32.17 31.11 39.97
C ASN A 492 -33.22 31.15 41.10
N THR A 493 -33.12 30.26 42.09
CA THR A 493 -34.02 30.25 43.27
C THR A 493 -33.59 31.27 44.30
N LYS A 494 -32.45 31.94 44.18
CA LYS A 494 -31.99 33.01 45.07
C LYS A 494 -32.24 34.41 44.47
N GLU A 495 -32.63 34.48 43.21
CA GLU A 495 -32.97 35.74 42.52
C GLU A 495 -34.50 35.95 42.42
N GLU A 496 -35.33 34.96 42.82
CA GLU A 496 -36.76 35.13 43.14
C GLU A 496 -36.93 35.35 44.67
#